data_62cb291a40111d54d00f411bbc6c5f04
#
_entry.id   62cb291a40111d54d00f411bbc6c5f04
#
_cell.length_a   1.000
_cell.length_b   1.000
_cell.length_c   1.000
_cell.angle_alpha   90.00
_cell.angle_beta   90.00
_cell.angle_gamma   90.00
#
_symmetry.space_group_name_H-M   'P 1'
#
loop_
_entity.id
_entity.type
_entity.pdbx_description
1 polymer ?
#
loop_
_entity_poly.entity_id
_entity_poly.type
_entity_poly.pdbx_seq_one_letter_code
_entity_poly.pdbx_strand_id
1 'polypeptide(L)'
;MPDNNLIYGHHPVAEAIRAGKGVEKVFFQQGLRGEMEKEFRHLAKENGIPLQVVPREKLNKMVRGNHPGVVAYLSLLDFQS
;
A
#
# COMPACT_ATOMS: atom_id res chain seq x y z
N MET A 1 7.13 18.02 6.23
CA MET A 1 6.92 17.60 5.99
C MET A 1 6.34 16.66 5.97
N PRO A 2 5.83 16.36 5.77
CA PRO A 2 5.15 15.51 5.86
C PRO A 2 5.14 14.52 5.32
N ASP A 3 5.27 14.03 5.15
CA ASP A 3 5.36 12.98 4.69
C ASP A 3 4.31 12.26 4.83
N ASN A 4 3.36 12.53 4.73
CA ASN A 4 2.38 11.78 4.78
C ASN A 4 1.90 11.31 3.64
N ASN A 5 2.52 10.70 2.72
CA ASN A 5 1.99 10.08 1.60
C ASN A 5 1.75 8.68 1.90
N LEU A 6 1.37 8.29 3.03
CA LEU A 6 1.01 6.94 3.35
C LEU A 6 -0.48 6.83 3.43
N ILE A 7 -1.04 5.79 2.84
CA ILE A 7 -2.42 5.48 3.09
C ILE A 7 -2.45 4.04 3.54
N TYR A 8 -3.34 3.73 4.44
CA TYR A 8 -3.43 2.38 4.93
C TYR A 8 -4.87 2.01 5.05
N GLY A 9 -5.15 0.75 4.98
CA GLY A 9 -6.50 0.27 4.99
C GLY A 9 -6.80 -0.43 3.71
N HIS A 10 -7.63 -1.45 3.78
CA HIS A 10 -7.96 -2.24 2.62
C HIS A 10 -8.62 -1.40 1.54
N HIS A 11 -9.67 -0.71 1.88
CA HIS A 11 -10.39 0.05 0.89
C HIS A 11 -9.62 1.25 0.35
N PRO A 12 -9.04 2.06 1.20
CA PRO A 12 -8.31 3.22 0.69
C PRO A 12 -7.16 2.84 -0.22
N VAL A 13 -6.44 1.79 0.12
CA VAL A 13 -5.31 1.39 -0.70
C VAL A 13 -5.80 0.85 -2.03
N ALA A 14 -6.82 0.01 -2.00
CA ALA A 14 -7.34 -0.54 -3.24
C ALA A 14 -7.87 0.56 -4.14
N GLU A 15 -8.55 1.52 -3.57
CA GLU A 15 -9.08 2.59 -4.35
C GLU A 15 -7.99 3.46 -4.94
N ALA A 16 -6.94 3.70 -4.19
CA ALA A 16 -5.85 4.50 -4.70
C ALA A 16 -5.19 3.82 -5.87
N ILE A 17 -5.04 2.51 -5.81
CA ILE A 17 -4.45 1.78 -6.90
C ILE A 17 -5.34 1.84 -8.12
N ARG A 18 -6.62 1.63 -7.94
CA ARG A 18 -7.53 1.65 -9.05
C ARG A 18 -7.66 3.01 -9.68
N ALA A 19 -7.58 4.03 -8.88
CA ALA A 19 -7.73 5.37 -9.37
C ALA A 19 -6.43 5.91 -9.97
N GLY A 20 -5.36 5.16 -9.89
CA GLY A 20 -4.12 5.63 -10.46
C GLY A 20 -3.57 6.84 -9.76
N LYS A 21 -3.67 6.89 -8.45
CA LYS A 21 -3.21 8.01 -7.73
C LYS A 21 -1.72 8.07 -7.50
N GLY A 22 -0.96 7.43 -8.24
CA GLY A 22 0.48 7.51 -8.09
C GLY A 22 1.01 6.68 -6.93
N VAL A 23 0.44 5.52 -6.74
CA VAL A 23 0.92 4.64 -5.68
C VAL A 23 2.29 4.15 -6.08
N GLU A 24 3.28 4.38 -5.22
CA GLU A 24 4.62 4.00 -5.51
C GLU A 24 4.93 2.59 -5.12
N LYS A 25 4.46 2.13 -4.03
CA LYS A 25 4.64 0.75 -3.63
C LYS A 25 3.64 0.40 -2.56
N VAL A 26 3.40 -0.88 -2.37
CA VAL A 26 2.46 -1.36 -1.39
C VAL A 26 3.18 -2.32 -0.46
N PHE A 27 2.96 -2.19 0.83
CA PHE A 27 3.51 -3.11 1.80
C PHE A 27 2.36 -3.92 2.38
N PHE A 28 2.53 -5.22 2.40
CA PHE A 28 1.49 -6.11 2.86
C PHE A 28 2.00 -6.90 4.03
N GLN A 29 1.20 -7.06 5.05
CA GLN A 29 1.64 -7.75 6.25
C GLN A 29 1.84 -9.24 5.98
N GLN A 30 2.97 -9.77 6.45
CA GLN A 30 3.23 -11.15 6.28
C GLN A 30 2.21 -11.95 7.05
N GLY A 31 1.76 -12.99 6.52
CA GLY A 31 0.76 -13.82 7.19
C GLY A 31 -0.66 -13.60 6.80
N LEU A 32 -0.96 -12.47 6.17
CA LEU A 32 -2.30 -12.28 5.71
C LEU A 32 -2.50 -13.14 4.48
N ARG A 33 -3.59 -13.87 4.44
CA ARG A 33 -3.83 -14.73 3.35
C ARG A 33 -5.20 -14.62 2.84
N GLY A 34 -5.56 -15.28 1.84
CA GLY A 34 -6.91 -15.32 1.34
C GLY A 34 -7.13 -14.36 0.22
N GLU A 35 -8.37 -13.96 0.07
CA GLU A 35 -8.74 -13.16 -1.05
C GLU A 35 -8.12 -11.81 -1.05
N MET A 36 -7.90 -11.26 0.11
CA MET A 36 -7.31 -9.96 0.19
C MET A 36 -5.93 -9.95 -0.40
N GLU A 37 -5.16 -10.97 -0.11
CA GLU A 37 -3.83 -11.05 -0.64
C GLU A 37 -3.88 -11.20 -2.16
N LYS A 38 -4.76 -12.02 -2.65
CA LYS A 38 -4.86 -12.22 -4.08
C LYS A 38 -5.29 -10.95 -4.77
N GLU A 39 -6.23 -10.27 -4.20
CA GLU A 39 -6.74 -9.06 -4.78
C GLU A 39 -5.66 -8.01 -4.89
N PHE A 40 -4.88 -7.82 -3.84
CA PHE A 40 -3.86 -6.80 -3.87
C PHE A 40 -2.71 -7.18 -4.79
N ARG A 41 -2.38 -8.45 -4.85
CA ARG A 41 -1.36 -8.87 -5.77
C ARG A 41 -1.79 -8.61 -7.20
N HIS A 42 -3.04 -8.88 -7.47
CA HIS A 42 -3.57 -8.68 -8.81
C HIS A 42 -3.60 -7.18 -9.15
N LEU A 43 -4.08 -6.37 -8.24
CA LEU A 43 -4.14 -4.95 -8.48
C LEU A 43 -2.75 -4.36 -8.70
N ALA A 44 -1.83 -4.76 -7.88
CA ALA A 44 -0.48 -4.24 -7.99
C ALA A 44 0.14 -4.64 -9.32
N LYS A 45 -0.08 -5.88 -9.69
CA LYS A 45 0.48 -6.36 -10.92
C LYS A 45 -0.11 -5.66 -12.12
N GLU A 46 -1.41 -5.46 -12.11
CA GLU A 46 -2.05 -4.81 -13.20
C GLU A 46 -1.59 -3.38 -13.37
N ASN A 47 -1.25 -2.75 -12.31
CA ASN A 47 -0.85 -1.36 -12.36
C ASN A 47 0.67 -1.17 -12.27
N GLY A 48 1.41 -2.23 -12.32
CA GLY A 48 2.85 -2.13 -12.30
C GLY A 48 3.40 -1.59 -10.98
N ILE A 49 2.74 -1.87 -9.89
CA ILE A 49 3.15 -1.37 -8.60
C ILE A 49 3.84 -2.48 -7.82
N PRO A 50 5.00 -2.23 -7.26
CA PRO A 50 5.67 -3.26 -6.49
C PRO A 50 4.91 -3.54 -5.20
N LEU A 51 4.75 -4.78 -4.88
CA LEU A 51 4.10 -5.18 -3.66
C LEU A 51 5.10 -5.97 -2.85
N GLN A 52 5.32 -5.57 -1.63
CA GLN A 52 6.28 -6.24 -0.80
C GLN A 52 5.63 -6.75 0.45
N VAL A 53 5.93 -7.97 0.83
CA VAL A 53 5.37 -8.54 2.05
C VAL A 53 6.39 -8.29 3.14
N VAL A 54 5.97 -7.70 4.22
CA VAL A 54 6.85 -7.35 5.32
C VAL A 54 6.30 -7.83 6.63
N PRO A 55 7.13 -7.95 7.64
CA PRO A 55 6.65 -8.37 8.93
C PRO A 55 5.76 -7.33 9.56
N ARG A 56 4.90 -7.80 10.45
CA ARG A 56 4.00 -6.93 11.13
C ARG A 56 4.75 -5.83 11.86
N GLU A 57 5.89 -6.13 12.41
CA GLU A 57 6.64 -5.15 13.15
C GLU A 57 7.08 -4.01 12.27
N LYS A 58 7.37 -4.28 11.04
CA LYS A 58 7.77 -3.22 10.16
C LYS A 58 6.61 -2.30 9.89
N LEU A 59 5.42 -2.83 9.75
CA LEU A 59 4.26 -2.00 9.54
C LEU A 59 3.98 -1.17 10.78
N ASN A 60 4.23 -1.72 11.94
CA ASN A 60 4.03 -0.97 13.17
C ASN A 60 4.91 0.26 13.21
N LYS A 61 6.08 0.16 12.63
CA LYS A 61 6.97 1.29 12.62
C LYS A 61 6.57 2.30 11.57
N MET A 62 5.95 1.88 10.52
CA MET A 62 5.53 2.77 9.47
C MET A 62 4.28 3.51 9.84
N VAL A 63 3.38 2.85 10.54
CA VAL A 63 2.12 3.44 10.87
C VAL A 63 1.96 3.41 12.35
N ARG A 64 1.74 4.52 12.99
CA ARG A 64 1.56 4.49 14.36
C ARG A 64 0.22 4.04 14.72
N GLY A 65 -0.02 3.30 15.69
CA GLY A 65 -1.30 2.85 16.15
C GLY A 65 -1.77 1.68 15.34
N ASN A 66 -3.02 1.64 14.99
CA ASN A 66 -3.58 0.53 14.32
C ASN A 66 -3.17 0.46 12.92
N HIS A 67 -2.75 -0.65 12.43
CA HIS A 67 -2.51 -0.79 11.02
C HIS A 67 -3.31 -1.96 10.52
N PRO A 68 -3.94 -1.83 9.42
CA PRO A 68 -4.81 -2.86 8.89
C PRO A 68 -4.12 -3.92 8.09
N GLY A 69 -2.85 -3.96 8.10
CA GLY A 69 -2.16 -5.01 7.38
C GLY A 69 -1.74 -4.64 5.98
N VAL A 70 -2.14 -3.51 5.48
CA VAL A 70 -1.72 -3.09 4.14
C VAL A 70 -1.51 -1.60 4.16
N VAL A 71 -0.39 -1.17 3.61
CA VAL A 71 -0.02 0.23 3.59
C VAL A 71 0.51 0.55 2.21
N ALA A 72 0.19 1.68 1.69
CA ALA A 72 0.69 2.08 0.40
C ALA A 72 1.38 3.43 0.49
N TYR A 73 2.45 3.59 -0.28
CA TYR A 73 3.15 4.83 -0.34
C TYR A 73 2.69 5.52 -1.60
N LEU A 74 2.37 6.75 -1.50
CA LEU A 74 2.02 7.53 -2.68
C LEU A 74 3.21 8.37 -3.09
N SER A 75 3.32 8.62 -4.36
CA SER A 75 4.39 9.42 -4.84
C SER A 75 4.02 10.88 -4.73
N LEU A 76 4.90 11.67 -4.17
CA LEU A 76 4.58 13.02 -4.02
C LEU A 76 4.91 13.78 -5.21
N LEU A 77 5.78 13.33 -6.05
CA LEU A 77 6.17 14.01 -7.13
C LEU A 77 5.42 13.75 -8.20
N ASP A 78 4.52 14.27 -8.45
CA ASP A 78 3.79 13.82 -9.50
C ASP A 78 3.82 14.78 -10.43
N PHE A 79 4.54 15.47 -10.64
CA PHE A 79 4.52 16.32 -11.60
C PHE A 79 4.80 15.92 -12.68
N GLN A 80 4.78 15.67 -13.21
CA GLN A 80 4.90 15.33 -14.21
C GLN A 80 5.16 15.79 -14.99
N SER A 81 5.29 15.88 -15.37
CA SER A 81 5.51 16.31 -16.17
C SER A 81 5.47 16.55 -16.62
#